data_8ac8e82528d7bfaef86bdcf76a4049da
#
_entry.id   8ac8e82528d7bfaef86bdcf76a4049da
#
_cell.length_a   1.000
_cell.length_b   1.000
_cell.length_c   1.000
_cell.angle_alpha   90.00
_cell.angle_beta   90.00
_cell.angle_gamma   90.00
#
_symmetry.space_group_name_H-M   'P 1'
#
loop_
_entity.id
_entity.type
_entity.pdbx_description
1 polymer ?
#
loop_
_entity_poly.entity_id
_entity_poly.type
_entity_poly.pdbx_seq_one_letter_code
_entity_poly.pdbx_strand_id
1 'polypeptide(L)'
;MAELTMEKLVALCKGRGFIFAGSEIYGGLANTWDYGPLGVELKNNIKKAWWQKFVQESKYNTGLDSAILMNREVWVASGHVGGFNDPLMDCKACKARFRADKLIEDFTHGEETGDGWTNKELETYISEHDIVCPVCGKKDFTGIRQFNLMFKTFAGVNEDSANEIYLRPETAQGIFVNFQNVMRTTRKKLPAGIAQIGKSFRNEITPGNFIFRVREFEQMELEFFCKPGEDLEWFNYWRSFCKDWLLSLGIREESLRLRDHEPEKLAFYSKATTDFEFLFPFGWGELWGIADRTDYDLTQHQNHSGKTMEYLDPVTNEKYIPYCIEPSLGVDRMLLAFLCNAYEEETLEGGDVRNVMHFHPALAPYKAAVLPLQKNKLGGLASEIHAELVKYFPVEYDETGSIGK
;
A
#
# COMPACT_ATOMS: atom_id res chain seq x y z
N MET A 1 3.79 27.66 -10.45
CA MET A 1 2.62 26.81 -10.12
C MET A 1 2.33 27.02 -8.63
N ALA A 2 1.06 27.15 -8.24
CA ALA A 2 0.73 27.19 -6.81
C ALA A 2 1.06 25.82 -6.19
N GLU A 3 1.62 25.85 -4.97
CA GLU A 3 2.01 24.64 -4.27
C GLU A 3 0.76 23.81 -3.89
N LEU A 4 0.75 22.53 -4.23
CA LEU A 4 -0.32 21.61 -3.83
C LEU A 4 -0.22 21.36 -2.32
N THR A 5 -1.32 21.59 -1.59
CA THR A 5 -1.43 21.21 -0.18
C THR A 5 -2.38 20.03 0.02
N MET A 6 -2.26 19.32 1.14
CA MET A 6 -3.17 18.22 1.48
C MET A 6 -4.62 18.70 1.58
N GLU A 7 -4.85 19.91 2.10
CA GLU A 7 -6.20 20.49 2.21
C GLU A 7 -6.85 20.68 0.85
N LYS A 8 -6.11 21.24 -0.12
CA LYS A 8 -6.60 21.41 -1.51
C LYS A 8 -6.96 20.06 -2.14
N LEU A 9 -6.06 19.07 -1.98
CA LEU A 9 -6.29 17.74 -2.53
C LEU A 9 -7.49 17.04 -1.90
N VAL A 10 -7.63 17.07 -0.57
CA VAL A 10 -8.77 16.49 0.14
C VAL A 10 -10.08 17.16 -0.25
N ALA A 11 -10.09 18.50 -0.37
CA ALA A 11 -11.26 19.25 -0.81
C ALA A 11 -11.68 18.85 -2.23
N LEU A 12 -10.72 18.74 -3.16
CA LEU A 12 -10.97 18.25 -4.52
C LEU A 12 -11.54 16.83 -4.50
N CYS A 13 -10.90 15.91 -3.76
CA CYS A 13 -11.32 14.50 -3.70
C CYS A 13 -12.76 14.36 -3.19
N LYS A 14 -13.12 15.07 -2.13
CA LYS A 14 -14.49 15.08 -1.59
C LYS A 14 -15.48 15.72 -2.56
N GLY A 15 -15.15 16.90 -3.10
CA GLY A 15 -16.01 17.65 -3.97
C GLY A 15 -16.25 17.01 -5.33
N ARG A 16 -15.33 16.14 -5.80
CA ARG A 16 -15.43 15.48 -7.10
C ARG A 16 -15.76 13.99 -7.02
N GLY A 17 -15.96 13.44 -5.83
CA GLY A 17 -16.36 12.05 -5.66
C GLY A 17 -15.24 11.04 -5.87
N PHE A 18 -14.01 11.41 -5.53
CA PHE A 18 -12.92 10.45 -5.45
C PHE A 18 -12.92 9.71 -4.10
N ILE A 19 -13.00 10.45 -2.99
CA ILE A 19 -12.89 9.87 -1.65
C ILE A 19 -13.80 10.64 -0.70
N PHE A 20 -14.55 9.89 0.12
CA PHE A 20 -15.42 10.40 1.17
C PHE A 20 -14.95 9.92 2.54
N ALA A 21 -15.33 10.63 3.61
CA ALA A 21 -15.13 10.11 4.96
C ALA A 21 -16.01 8.87 5.17
N GLY A 22 -15.43 7.80 5.69
CA GLY A 22 -16.17 6.57 5.96
C GLY A 22 -17.25 6.78 7.02
N SER A 23 -18.49 6.35 6.74
CA SER A 23 -19.65 6.48 7.65
C SER A 23 -19.96 7.93 8.05
N GLU A 24 -19.81 8.89 7.16
CA GLU A 24 -19.88 10.34 7.42
C GLU A 24 -21.20 10.75 8.08
N ILE A 25 -22.33 10.13 7.71
CA ILE A 25 -23.66 10.44 8.26
C ILE A 25 -23.78 10.15 9.78
N TYR A 26 -22.86 9.35 10.34
CA TYR A 26 -22.77 9.05 11.77
C TYR A 26 -21.60 9.78 12.45
N GLY A 27 -21.05 10.83 11.81
CA GLY A 27 -19.88 11.55 12.30
C GLY A 27 -18.53 10.92 11.89
N GLY A 28 -18.56 9.86 11.09
CA GLY A 28 -17.40 9.17 10.59
C GLY A 28 -16.72 8.24 11.60
N LEU A 29 -15.79 7.43 11.09
CA LEU A 29 -14.81 6.70 11.90
C LEU A 29 -13.42 7.24 11.53
N ALA A 30 -12.66 7.66 12.53
CA ALA A 30 -11.37 8.32 12.31
C ALA A 30 -10.45 7.50 11.38
N ASN A 31 -9.95 8.16 10.33
CA ASN A 31 -9.05 7.59 9.31
C ASN A 31 -9.61 6.34 8.61
N THR A 32 -10.91 6.32 8.40
CA THR A 32 -11.62 5.39 7.53
C THR A 32 -12.20 6.17 6.35
N TRP A 33 -12.00 5.66 5.15
CA TRP A 33 -12.32 6.36 3.92
C TRP A 33 -13.05 5.44 2.94
N ASP A 34 -14.07 6.00 2.27
CA ASP A 34 -14.82 5.35 1.21
C ASP A 34 -14.38 5.91 -0.15
N TYR A 35 -14.22 5.03 -1.14
CA TYR A 35 -13.92 5.44 -2.51
C TYR A 35 -15.22 5.73 -3.24
N GLY A 36 -15.39 6.98 -3.66
CA GLY A 36 -16.54 7.43 -4.45
C GLY A 36 -16.48 6.97 -5.91
N PRO A 37 -17.42 7.40 -6.76
CA PRO A 37 -17.53 6.94 -8.14
C PRO A 37 -16.24 7.12 -8.97
N LEU A 38 -15.57 8.26 -8.87
CA LEU A 38 -14.30 8.47 -9.58
C LEU A 38 -13.12 7.75 -8.90
N GLY A 39 -13.16 7.65 -7.57
CA GLY A 39 -12.10 6.98 -6.79
C GLY A 39 -12.06 5.50 -7.04
N VAL A 40 -13.20 4.81 -7.09
CA VAL A 40 -13.25 3.37 -7.33
C VAL A 40 -12.78 3.02 -8.75
N GLU A 41 -13.12 3.81 -9.75
CA GLU A 41 -12.63 3.62 -11.12
C GLU A 41 -11.12 3.84 -11.22
N LEU A 42 -10.59 4.92 -10.63
CA LEU A 42 -9.14 5.14 -10.56
C LEU A 42 -8.43 3.98 -9.85
N LYS A 43 -8.95 3.54 -8.71
CA LYS A 43 -8.39 2.43 -7.92
C LYS A 43 -8.38 1.11 -8.72
N ASN A 44 -9.47 0.81 -9.41
CA ASN A 44 -9.56 -0.39 -10.26
C ASN A 44 -8.61 -0.31 -11.46
N ASN A 45 -8.46 0.86 -12.08
CA ASN A 45 -7.52 1.08 -13.18
C ASN A 45 -6.06 0.88 -12.74
N ILE A 46 -5.69 1.35 -11.55
CA ILE A 46 -4.35 1.12 -10.97
C ILE A 46 -4.11 -0.38 -10.78
N LYS A 47 -5.05 -1.08 -10.13
CA LYS A 47 -4.96 -2.54 -9.92
C LYS A 47 -4.88 -3.29 -11.24
N LYS A 48 -5.68 -2.89 -12.24
CA LYS A 48 -5.68 -3.51 -13.57
C LYS A 48 -4.35 -3.29 -14.29
N ALA A 49 -3.79 -2.07 -14.25
CA ALA A 49 -2.50 -1.77 -14.86
C ALA A 49 -1.37 -2.59 -14.22
N TRP A 50 -1.37 -2.71 -12.89
CA TRP A 50 -0.41 -3.54 -12.18
C TRP A 50 -0.56 -5.03 -12.53
N TRP A 51 -1.79 -5.56 -12.47
CA TRP A 51 -2.05 -6.97 -12.80
C TRP A 51 -1.66 -7.33 -14.23
N GLN A 52 -1.98 -6.43 -15.17
CA GLN A 52 -1.56 -6.60 -16.56
C GLN A 52 -0.04 -6.70 -16.67
N LYS A 53 0.69 -5.75 -16.07
CA LYS A 53 2.15 -5.66 -16.20
C LYS A 53 2.88 -6.77 -15.45
N PHE A 54 2.48 -7.01 -14.19
CA PHE A 54 3.19 -7.92 -13.29
C PHE A 54 2.75 -9.37 -13.42
N VAL A 55 1.54 -9.63 -13.90
CA VAL A 55 1.00 -10.99 -13.99
C VAL A 55 0.78 -11.42 -15.44
N GLN A 56 -0.05 -10.69 -16.20
CA GLN A 56 -0.45 -11.12 -17.54
C GLN A 56 0.70 -11.06 -18.56
N GLU A 57 1.51 -10.02 -18.55
CA GLU A 57 2.65 -9.84 -19.45
C GLU A 57 3.90 -10.63 -19.00
N SER A 58 3.88 -11.19 -17.79
CA SER A 58 5.03 -11.91 -17.23
C SER A 58 4.97 -13.41 -17.55
N LYS A 59 6.04 -13.95 -18.10
CA LYS A 59 6.21 -15.40 -18.27
C LYS A 59 6.46 -16.15 -16.94
N TYR A 60 6.88 -15.40 -15.91
CA TYR A 60 7.27 -15.96 -14.61
C TYR A 60 6.10 -16.05 -13.64
N ASN A 61 5.25 -15.01 -13.62
CA ASN A 61 4.31 -14.79 -12.54
C ASN A 61 2.96 -15.46 -12.76
N THR A 62 2.24 -15.68 -11.68
CA THR A 62 0.88 -16.17 -11.63
C THR A 62 0.12 -15.50 -10.51
N GLY A 63 -1.21 -15.49 -10.58
CA GLY A 63 -2.05 -14.88 -9.57
C GLY A 63 -2.53 -15.87 -8.51
N LEU A 64 -2.78 -15.33 -7.32
CA LEU A 64 -3.43 -16.01 -6.20
C LEU A 64 -4.41 -15.03 -5.54
N ASP A 65 -5.48 -15.55 -4.98
CA ASP A 65 -6.36 -14.83 -4.06
C ASP A 65 -6.57 -15.71 -2.81
N SER A 66 -5.80 -15.45 -1.76
CA SER A 66 -5.89 -16.15 -0.49
C SER A 66 -6.93 -15.50 0.43
N ALA A 67 -7.52 -16.29 1.32
CA ALA A 67 -8.49 -15.81 2.30
C ALA A 67 -7.88 -14.76 3.25
N ILE A 68 -8.69 -13.77 3.67
CA ILE A 68 -8.31 -12.82 4.72
C ILE A 68 -8.18 -13.53 6.07
N LEU A 69 -9.15 -14.41 6.37
CA LEU A 69 -9.17 -15.20 7.59
C LEU A 69 -8.33 -16.46 7.38
N MET A 70 -7.23 -16.55 8.11
CA MET A 70 -6.31 -17.68 8.05
C MET A 70 -6.16 -18.33 9.42
N ASN A 71 -5.66 -19.55 9.44
CA ASN A 71 -5.30 -20.22 10.67
C ASN A 71 -4.33 -19.34 11.49
N ARG A 72 -4.57 -19.21 12.79
CA ARG A 72 -3.74 -18.43 13.72
C ARG A 72 -2.25 -18.80 13.64
N GLU A 73 -1.96 -20.06 13.39
CA GLU A 73 -0.58 -20.58 13.34
C GLU A 73 0.24 -19.99 12.18
N VAL A 74 -0.40 -19.48 11.13
CA VAL A 74 0.28 -18.70 10.07
C VAL A 74 0.97 -17.49 10.67
N TRP A 75 0.27 -16.77 11.53
CA TRP A 75 0.76 -15.54 12.18
C TRP A 75 1.73 -15.80 13.33
N VAL A 76 1.64 -16.97 13.95
CA VAL A 76 2.66 -17.44 14.91
C VAL A 76 3.96 -17.77 14.18
N ALA A 77 3.88 -18.54 13.10
CA ALA A 77 5.04 -18.94 12.30
C ALA A 77 5.79 -17.75 11.70
N SER A 78 5.05 -16.78 11.15
CA SER A 78 5.63 -15.56 10.57
C SER A 78 6.10 -14.53 11.61
N GLY A 79 5.85 -14.77 12.91
CA GLY A 79 6.25 -13.86 13.99
C GLY A 79 5.32 -12.69 14.27
N HIS A 80 4.23 -12.50 13.50
CA HIS A 80 3.33 -11.35 13.67
C HIS A 80 2.62 -11.33 15.03
N VAL A 81 2.23 -12.49 15.58
CA VAL A 81 1.56 -12.54 16.90
C VAL A 81 2.47 -12.03 18.00
N GLY A 82 3.77 -12.33 17.93
CA GLY A 82 4.74 -11.97 18.97
C GLY A 82 5.47 -10.66 18.75
N GLY A 83 5.71 -10.26 17.49
CA GLY A 83 6.67 -9.21 17.13
C GLY A 83 6.11 -8.04 16.31
N PHE A 84 4.87 -8.11 15.82
CA PHE A 84 4.28 -7.02 15.04
C PHE A 84 3.70 -5.94 15.95
N ASN A 85 4.60 -5.25 16.65
CA ASN A 85 4.26 -4.30 17.70
C ASN A 85 4.89 -2.93 17.46
N ASP A 86 4.14 -1.88 17.80
CA ASP A 86 4.65 -0.51 17.89
C ASP A 86 4.88 -0.09 19.35
N PRO A 87 5.92 0.72 19.63
CA PRO A 87 6.19 1.25 20.96
C PRO A 87 5.22 2.40 21.29
N LEU A 88 4.15 2.09 22.02
CA LEU A 88 3.09 3.02 22.38
C LEU A 88 3.37 3.75 23.69
N MET A 89 3.23 5.09 23.70
CA MET A 89 3.21 5.90 24.90
C MET A 89 2.09 6.95 24.87
N ASP A 90 1.59 7.33 26.06
CA ASP A 90 0.54 8.33 26.20
C ASP A 90 1.11 9.58 26.91
N CYS A 91 0.71 10.78 26.48
CA CYS A 91 0.91 11.97 27.27
C CYS A 91 -0.04 11.96 28.48
N LYS A 92 0.48 12.02 29.72
CA LYS A 92 -0.36 11.97 30.92
C LYS A 92 -1.23 13.21 31.09
N ALA A 93 -0.80 14.36 30.51
CA ALA A 93 -1.52 15.61 30.62
C ALA A 93 -2.73 15.71 29.70
N CYS A 94 -2.56 15.47 28.39
CA CYS A 94 -3.63 15.63 27.39
C CYS A 94 -4.22 14.31 26.88
N LYS A 95 -3.67 13.17 27.31
CA LYS A 95 -4.08 11.81 26.91
C LYS A 95 -3.87 11.48 25.42
N ALA A 96 -3.13 12.34 24.70
CA ALA A 96 -2.75 12.05 23.33
C ALA A 96 -1.79 10.84 23.26
N ARG A 97 -1.93 10.02 22.24
CA ARG A 97 -1.17 8.78 22.01
C ARG A 97 -0.15 8.97 20.92
N PHE A 98 1.02 8.36 21.13
CA PHE A 98 2.14 8.48 20.21
C PHE A 98 2.87 7.14 20.08
N ARG A 99 3.48 6.93 18.92
CA ARG A 99 4.59 5.99 18.79
C ARG A 99 5.85 6.71 19.30
N ALA A 100 6.59 6.03 20.15
CA ALA A 100 7.78 6.62 20.76
C ALA A 100 8.90 6.86 19.73
N ASP A 101 9.07 5.93 18.80
CA ASP A 101 10.00 6.03 17.67
C ASP A 101 9.64 7.24 16.77
N LYS A 102 8.37 7.45 16.46
CA LYS A 102 7.93 8.60 15.66
C LYS A 102 8.10 9.94 16.37
N LEU A 103 7.95 9.99 17.69
CA LEU A 103 8.26 11.20 18.45
C LEU A 103 9.74 11.60 18.30
N ILE A 104 10.64 10.63 18.26
CA ILE A 104 12.07 10.85 18.05
C ILE A 104 12.33 11.29 16.61
N GLU A 105 11.78 10.60 15.63
CA GLU A 105 11.94 10.93 14.22
C GLU A 105 11.44 12.34 13.89
N ASP A 106 10.26 12.72 14.40
CA ASP A 106 9.70 14.06 14.21
C ASP A 106 10.55 15.14 14.88
N PHE A 107 11.09 14.86 16.08
CA PHE A 107 11.96 15.77 16.81
C PHE A 107 13.31 15.98 16.12
N THR A 108 13.88 14.94 15.55
CA THR A 108 15.17 14.96 14.84
C THR A 108 15.06 15.32 13.35
N HIS A 109 13.83 15.60 12.88
CA HIS A 109 13.56 15.85 11.47
C HIS A 109 14.02 14.70 10.55
N GLY A 110 13.96 13.46 11.05
CA GLY A 110 14.32 12.25 10.34
C GLY A 110 15.79 11.86 10.40
N GLU A 111 16.62 12.57 11.17
CA GLU A 111 18.03 12.18 11.39
C GLU A 111 18.13 10.89 12.22
N GLU A 112 17.23 10.71 13.18
CA GLU A 112 17.10 9.48 13.98
C GLU A 112 15.67 8.94 13.86
N THR A 113 15.52 7.65 13.59
CA THR A 113 14.21 7.02 13.44
C THR A 113 13.74 6.26 14.68
N GLY A 114 14.68 5.88 15.55
CA GLY A 114 14.38 5.02 16.70
C GLY A 114 14.00 3.58 16.33
N ASP A 115 14.05 3.22 15.04
CA ASP A 115 13.71 1.88 14.56
C ASP A 115 14.69 0.86 15.13
N GLY A 116 14.16 -0.27 15.62
CA GLY A 116 14.94 -1.34 16.22
C GLY A 116 15.45 -1.06 17.63
N TRP A 117 15.21 0.12 18.19
CA TRP A 117 15.61 0.45 19.55
C TRP A 117 14.72 -0.25 20.58
N THR A 118 15.31 -0.61 21.71
CA THR A 118 14.56 -1.13 22.86
C THR A 118 13.71 -0.05 23.49
N ASN A 119 12.64 -0.43 24.19
CA ASN A 119 11.80 0.52 24.92
C ASN A 119 12.61 1.44 25.83
N LYS A 120 13.67 0.88 26.47
CA LYS A 120 14.53 1.63 27.38
C LYS A 120 15.37 2.68 26.65
N GLU A 121 15.88 2.36 25.48
CA GLU A 121 16.64 3.31 24.65
C GLU A 121 15.75 4.44 24.18
N LEU A 122 14.53 4.13 23.69
CA LEU A 122 13.54 5.13 23.30
C LEU A 122 13.16 6.06 24.48
N GLU A 123 12.85 5.50 25.66
CA GLU A 123 12.52 6.28 26.86
C GLU A 123 13.67 7.15 27.30
N THR A 124 14.90 6.64 27.27
CA THR A 124 16.11 7.37 27.63
C THR A 124 16.32 8.54 26.68
N TYR A 125 16.26 8.32 25.37
CA TYR A 125 16.43 9.36 24.36
C TYR A 125 15.39 10.48 24.50
N ILE A 126 14.10 10.12 24.63
CA ILE A 126 13.00 11.07 24.83
C ILE A 126 13.23 11.95 26.07
N SER A 127 13.73 11.35 27.16
CA SER A 127 14.01 12.04 28.42
C SER A 127 15.23 12.93 28.31
N GLU A 128 16.34 12.45 27.75
CA GLU A 128 17.62 13.17 27.64
C GLU A 128 17.54 14.37 26.69
N HIS A 129 16.75 14.28 25.64
CA HIS A 129 16.56 15.36 24.66
C HIS A 129 15.36 16.25 24.98
N ASP A 130 14.74 16.06 26.15
CA ASP A 130 13.63 16.91 26.59
C ASP A 130 12.47 16.99 25.61
N ILE A 131 12.19 15.88 24.90
CA ILE A 131 11.12 15.84 23.88
C ILE A 131 9.77 16.09 24.53
N VAL A 132 9.01 17.03 23.95
CA VAL A 132 7.71 17.45 24.46
C VAL A 132 6.56 16.85 23.67
N CYS A 133 5.41 16.73 24.30
CA CYS A 133 4.18 16.35 23.62
C CYS A 133 3.82 17.37 22.53
N PRO A 134 3.70 16.98 21.27
CA PRO A 134 3.35 17.88 20.16
C PRO A 134 2.00 18.58 20.32
N VAL A 135 1.09 17.98 21.13
CA VAL A 135 -0.27 18.51 21.33
C VAL A 135 -0.35 19.56 22.44
N CYS A 136 0.34 19.34 23.56
CA CYS A 136 0.19 20.20 24.72
C CYS A 136 1.51 20.77 25.31
N GLY A 137 2.66 20.44 24.73
CA GLY A 137 3.97 20.92 25.14
C GLY A 137 4.50 20.37 26.48
N LYS A 138 3.83 19.39 27.10
CA LYS A 138 4.27 18.80 28.36
C LYS A 138 5.23 17.62 28.11
N LYS A 139 6.14 17.37 29.06
CA LYS A 139 7.12 16.26 29.02
C LYS A 139 6.68 15.04 29.82
N ASP A 140 5.44 14.99 30.29
CA ASP A 140 4.96 13.93 31.18
C ASP A 140 4.30 12.80 30.37
N PHE A 141 5.10 11.81 30.03
CA PHE A 141 4.67 10.62 29.29
C PHE A 141 4.54 9.40 30.22
N THR A 142 3.75 8.41 29.77
CA THR A 142 3.73 7.06 30.37
C THR A 142 5.00 6.31 29.98
N GLY A 143 5.30 5.21 30.66
CA GLY A 143 6.24 4.21 30.13
C GLY A 143 5.75 3.64 28.80
N ILE A 144 6.69 3.15 27.99
CA ILE A 144 6.40 2.54 26.71
C ILE A 144 5.83 1.13 26.93
N ARG A 145 4.76 0.84 26.21
CA ARG A 145 4.16 -0.51 26.12
C ARG A 145 4.10 -0.96 24.66
N GLN A 146 4.33 -2.23 24.43
CA GLN A 146 4.20 -2.82 23.08
C GLN A 146 2.72 -2.96 22.73
N PHE A 147 2.35 -2.45 21.56
CA PHE A 147 0.99 -2.51 21.04
C PHE A 147 0.97 -3.30 19.75
N ASN A 148 0.37 -4.51 19.77
CA ASN A 148 0.28 -5.34 18.57
C ASN A 148 -0.72 -4.75 17.58
N LEU A 149 -0.26 -4.60 16.32
CA LEU A 149 -1.03 -3.98 15.25
C LEU A 149 -2.06 -4.89 14.59
N MET A 150 -2.12 -6.17 14.94
CA MET A 150 -3.10 -7.07 14.35
C MET A 150 -4.50 -6.83 14.91
N PHE A 151 -5.48 -6.68 14.02
CA PHE A 151 -6.89 -6.76 14.43
C PHE A 151 -7.24 -8.19 14.80
N LYS A 152 -7.78 -8.35 15.99
CA LYS A 152 -8.20 -9.62 16.56
C LYS A 152 -9.71 -9.75 16.55
N THR A 153 -10.20 -10.94 16.22
CA THR A 153 -11.61 -11.28 16.29
C THR A 153 -11.77 -12.77 16.65
N PHE A 154 -12.98 -13.29 16.63
CA PHE A 154 -13.28 -14.67 17.01
C PHE A 154 -14.09 -15.36 15.92
N ALA A 155 -13.78 -16.64 15.66
CA ALA A 155 -14.58 -17.50 14.79
C ALA A 155 -15.49 -18.39 15.64
N GLY A 156 -16.78 -18.48 15.28
CA GLY A 156 -17.76 -19.28 16.02
C GLY A 156 -18.51 -18.49 17.09
N VAL A 157 -19.14 -19.19 18.03
CA VAL A 157 -20.08 -18.61 19.01
C VAL A 157 -19.44 -18.18 20.33
N ASN A 158 -18.22 -18.64 20.61
CA ASN A 158 -17.53 -18.36 21.87
C ASN A 158 -16.34 -17.43 21.62
N GLU A 159 -16.22 -16.41 22.45
CA GLU A 159 -15.07 -15.48 22.45
C GLU A 159 -14.00 -16.00 23.43
N ASP A 160 -13.38 -17.12 23.08
CA ASP A 160 -12.28 -17.72 23.84
C ASP A 160 -10.99 -17.80 22.99
N SER A 161 -9.88 -18.11 23.64
CA SER A 161 -8.57 -18.18 22.99
C SER A 161 -8.46 -19.25 21.90
N ALA A 162 -9.31 -20.29 21.96
CA ALA A 162 -9.32 -21.36 20.96
C ALA A 162 -9.98 -20.91 19.65
N ASN A 163 -10.87 -19.93 19.72
CA ASN A 163 -11.60 -19.37 18.59
C ASN A 163 -10.97 -18.04 18.07
N GLU A 164 -9.84 -17.62 18.66
CA GLU A 164 -9.16 -16.38 18.28
C GLU A 164 -8.59 -16.47 16.87
N ILE A 165 -8.95 -15.51 16.02
CA ILE A 165 -8.42 -15.32 14.69
C ILE A 165 -8.04 -13.86 14.49
N TYR A 166 -7.25 -13.61 13.45
CA TYR A 166 -6.77 -12.28 13.10
C TYR A 166 -7.20 -11.88 11.69
N LEU A 167 -7.49 -10.60 11.49
CA LEU A 167 -7.52 -10.03 10.15
C LEU A 167 -6.08 -9.89 9.66
N ARG A 168 -5.79 -10.38 8.46
CA ARG A 168 -4.41 -10.39 7.94
C ARG A 168 -3.82 -8.99 7.88
N PRO A 169 -2.60 -8.76 8.40
CA PRO A 169 -1.90 -7.46 8.34
C PRO A 169 -1.16 -7.25 7.01
N GLU A 170 -1.03 -8.31 6.20
CA GLU A 170 -0.39 -8.33 4.89
C GLU A 170 -0.91 -9.47 4.03
N THR A 171 -0.73 -9.37 2.72
CA THR A 171 -1.12 -10.42 1.77
C THR A 171 -0.02 -11.47 1.55
N ALA A 172 1.23 -11.17 1.90
CA ALA A 172 2.41 -12.01 1.67
C ALA A 172 2.27 -13.42 2.26
N GLN A 173 1.83 -13.55 3.53
CA GLN A 173 1.76 -14.84 4.20
C GLN A 173 0.79 -15.81 3.54
N GLY A 174 -0.29 -15.28 2.94
CA GLY A 174 -1.20 -16.08 2.12
C GLY A 174 -0.53 -16.69 0.89
N ILE A 175 0.48 -16.01 0.34
CA ILE A 175 1.28 -16.52 -0.77
C ILE A 175 2.24 -17.61 -0.27
N PHE A 176 2.98 -17.36 0.79
CA PHE A 176 3.95 -18.34 1.33
C PHE A 176 3.30 -19.67 1.71
N VAL A 177 2.17 -19.66 2.42
CA VAL A 177 1.48 -20.91 2.79
C VAL A 177 0.89 -21.67 1.61
N ASN A 178 0.68 -21.00 0.47
CA ASN A 178 0.21 -21.59 -0.77
C ASN A 178 1.32 -21.91 -1.78
N PHE A 179 2.58 -21.66 -1.47
CA PHE A 179 3.71 -21.87 -2.38
C PHE A 179 3.68 -23.25 -3.03
N GLN A 180 3.63 -24.31 -2.22
CA GLN A 180 3.60 -25.70 -2.74
C GLN A 180 2.36 -26.00 -3.60
N ASN A 181 1.19 -25.44 -3.21
CA ASN A 181 -0.05 -25.62 -3.98
C ASN A 181 0.07 -25.00 -5.38
N VAL A 182 0.60 -23.76 -5.43
CA VAL A 182 0.75 -23.03 -6.69
C VAL A 182 1.80 -23.68 -7.58
N MET A 183 2.98 -24.02 -7.04
CA MET A 183 4.04 -24.66 -7.83
C MET A 183 3.59 -26.00 -8.41
N ARG A 184 2.88 -26.82 -7.63
CA ARG A 184 2.36 -28.10 -8.07
C ARG A 184 1.29 -27.97 -9.16
N THR A 185 0.38 -27.02 -9.04
CA THR A 185 -0.77 -26.88 -9.95
C THR A 185 -0.40 -26.16 -11.24
N THR A 186 0.49 -25.18 -11.18
CA THR A 186 0.95 -24.43 -12.36
C THR A 186 2.10 -25.12 -13.09
N ARG A 187 2.83 -26.02 -12.40
CA ARG A 187 4.05 -26.67 -12.90
C ARG A 187 5.12 -25.69 -13.37
N LYS A 188 5.10 -24.47 -12.83
CA LYS A 188 6.13 -23.47 -13.12
C LYS A 188 7.48 -23.92 -12.55
N LYS A 189 8.54 -23.55 -13.25
CA LYS A 189 9.92 -23.71 -12.77
C LYS A 189 10.39 -22.39 -12.19
N LEU A 190 11.31 -22.45 -11.24
CA LEU A 190 11.98 -21.25 -10.75
C LEU A 190 12.93 -20.68 -11.82
N PRO A 191 13.06 -19.33 -11.92
CA PRO A 191 12.38 -18.35 -11.08
C PRO A 191 10.90 -18.20 -11.41
N ALA A 192 10.06 -18.01 -10.40
CA ALA A 192 8.61 -17.88 -10.54
C ALA A 192 8.03 -16.97 -9.47
N GLY A 193 7.05 -16.14 -9.84
CA GLY A 193 6.37 -15.24 -8.93
C GLY A 193 4.91 -15.62 -8.69
N ILE A 194 4.43 -15.33 -7.49
CA ILE A 194 3.03 -15.45 -7.10
C ILE A 194 2.56 -14.07 -6.64
N ALA A 195 1.55 -13.54 -7.30
CA ALA A 195 1.05 -12.18 -7.10
C ALA A 195 -0.35 -12.19 -6.50
N GLN A 196 -0.62 -11.25 -5.63
CA GLN A 196 -1.94 -11.06 -5.02
C GLN A 196 -2.30 -9.60 -4.91
N ILE A 197 -3.57 -9.27 -5.13
CA ILE A 197 -4.19 -8.00 -4.74
C ILE A 197 -5.22 -8.32 -3.67
N GLY A 198 -5.16 -7.65 -2.52
CA GLY A 198 -6.13 -7.93 -1.47
C GLY A 198 -6.11 -6.95 -0.31
N LYS A 199 -7.18 -6.97 0.46
CA LYS A 199 -7.34 -6.19 1.70
C LYS A 199 -6.40 -6.69 2.78
N SER A 200 -5.83 -5.73 3.51
CA SER A 200 -5.04 -5.93 4.72
C SER A 200 -5.45 -4.93 5.80
N PHE A 201 -5.16 -5.26 7.06
CA PHE A 201 -5.67 -4.54 8.21
C PHE A 201 -4.56 -4.35 9.25
N ARG A 202 -4.30 -3.10 9.62
CA ARG A 202 -3.34 -2.77 10.69
C ARG A 202 -3.99 -1.80 11.67
N ASN A 203 -4.05 -2.15 12.93
CA ASN A 203 -4.63 -1.30 13.98
C ASN A 203 -3.66 -0.17 14.34
N GLU A 204 -3.38 0.69 13.37
CA GLU A 204 -2.45 1.81 13.48
C GLU A 204 -2.75 2.70 14.68
N ILE A 205 -1.71 3.06 15.45
CA ILE A 205 -1.80 3.96 16.59
C ILE A 205 -2.05 5.40 16.13
N THR A 206 -1.29 5.83 15.12
CA THR A 206 -1.33 7.18 14.56
C THR A 206 -1.65 7.15 13.06
N PRO A 207 -2.87 6.73 12.66
CA PRO A 207 -3.26 6.85 11.26
C PRO A 207 -3.34 8.32 10.87
N GLY A 208 -3.07 8.65 9.60
CA GLY A 208 -3.03 10.05 9.19
C GLY A 208 -2.66 10.26 7.73
N ASN A 209 -2.51 11.52 7.38
CA ASN A 209 -2.20 11.97 6.02
C ASN A 209 -3.19 11.40 4.99
N PHE A 210 -4.49 11.59 5.27
CA PHE A 210 -5.58 11.15 4.41
C PHE A 210 -5.55 9.62 4.22
N ILE A 211 -5.47 9.12 2.98
CA ILE A 211 -5.39 7.69 2.69
C ILE A 211 -3.96 7.11 2.72
N PHE A 212 -2.97 7.88 3.15
CA PHE A 212 -1.58 7.43 3.20
C PHE A 212 -1.35 6.38 4.30
N ARG A 213 -1.95 6.58 5.50
CA ARG A 213 -1.87 5.64 6.62
C ARG A 213 -3.25 5.42 7.22
N VAL A 214 -3.83 4.30 6.88
CA VAL A 214 -5.19 3.88 7.26
C VAL A 214 -5.18 2.49 7.88
N ARG A 215 -6.25 2.13 8.58
CA ARG A 215 -6.34 0.83 9.27
C ARG A 215 -6.80 -0.31 8.37
N GLU A 216 -7.55 0.00 7.33
CA GLU A 216 -7.99 -0.91 6.28
C GLU A 216 -7.48 -0.40 4.95
N PHE A 217 -6.69 -1.19 4.25
CA PHE A 217 -6.06 -0.82 2.99
C PHE A 217 -6.01 -2.01 2.03
N GLU A 218 -5.58 -1.77 0.80
CA GLU A 218 -5.35 -2.81 -0.20
C GLU A 218 -3.88 -2.85 -0.57
N GLN A 219 -3.32 -4.07 -0.65
CA GLN A 219 -1.95 -4.30 -1.12
C GLN A 219 -1.97 -4.96 -2.49
N MET A 220 -0.94 -4.67 -3.27
CA MET A 220 -0.51 -5.42 -4.45
C MET A 220 0.88 -5.97 -4.14
N GLU A 221 0.99 -7.27 -3.94
CA GLU A 221 2.23 -7.94 -3.57
C GLU A 221 2.58 -9.02 -4.58
N LEU A 222 3.88 -9.13 -4.84
CA LEU A 222 4.48 -10.18 -5.65
C LEU A 222 5.59 -10.83 -4.82
N GLU A 223 5.44 -12.13 -4.54
CA GLU A 223 6.50 -12.94 -3.97
C GLU A 223 7.20 -13.67 -5.11
N PHE A 224 8.40 -13.22 -5.45
CA PHE A 224 9.18 -13.76 -6.56
C PHE A 224 10.27 -14.69 -6.05
N PHE A 225 10.09 -15.97 -6.31
CA PHE A 225 10.96 -17.04 -5.83
C PHE A 225 12.08 -17.34 -6.82
N CYS A 226 13.32 -17.42 -6.34
CA CYS A 226 14.50 -17.71 -7.14
C CYS A 226 15.44 -18.70 -6.42
N LYS A 227 16.46 -19.17 -7.14
CA LYS A 227 17.50 -20.01 -6.54
C LYS A 227 18.38 -19.17 -5.60
N PRO A 228 18.74 -19.70 -4.40
CA PRO A 228 19.72 -19.03 -3.54
C PRO A 228 21.01 -18.70 -4.28
N GLY A 229 21.46 -17.45 -4.14
CA GLY A 229 22.62 -16.91 -4.86
C GLY A 229 22.28 -16.12 -6.13
N GLU A 230 21.05 -16.19 -6.64
CA GLU A 230 20.54 -15.36 -7.76
C GLU A 230 19.72 -14.16 -7.24
N ASP A 231 19.50 -14.07 -5.96
CA ASP A 231 18.61 -13.13 -5.26
C ASP A 231 18.94 -11.67 -5.55
N LEU A 232 20.21 -11.25 -5.46
CA LEU A 232 20.61 -9.87 -5.71
C LEU A 232 20.45 -9.45 -7.17
N GLU A 233 20.59 -10.38 -8.12
CA GLU A 233 20.31 -10.10 -9.53
C GLU A 233 18.81 -9.81 -9.73
N TRP A 234 17.94 -10.66 -9.17
CA TRP A 234 16.50 -10.47 -9.24
C TRP A 234 16.01 -9.27 -8.43
N PHE A 235 16.63 -8.96 -7.30
CA PHE A 235 16.37 -7.75 -6.54
C PHE A 235 16.61 -6.48 -7.41
N ASN A 236 17.76 -6.40 -8.09
CA ASN A 236 18.05 -5.29 -8.98
C ASN A 236 17.15 -5.24 -10.22
N TYR A 237 16.77 -6.41 -10.75
CA TYR A 237 15.79 -6.48 -11.83
C TYR A 237 14.45 -5.87 -11.41
N TRP A 238 13.92 -6.25 -10.26
CA TRP A 238 12.64 -5.73 -9.78
C TRP A 238 12.71 -4.25 -9.42
N ARG A 239 13.82 -3.75 -8.88
CA ARG A 239 14.03 -2.31 -8.68
C ARG A 239 13.86 -1.53 -9.98
N SER A 240 14.54 -1.93 -11.03
CA SER A 240 14.45 -1.28 -12.34
C SER A 240 13.06 -1.41 -12.95
N PHE A 241 12.50 -2.61 -12.91
CA PHE A 241 11.17 -2.90 -13.47
C PHE A 241 10.06 -2.09 -12.80
N CYS A 242 10.06 -1.97 -11.49
CA CYS A 242 9.08 -1.20 -10.74
C CYS A 242 9.22 0.30 -11.01
N LYS A 243 10.46 0.83 -11.08
CA LYS A 243 10.70 2.22 -11.47
C LYS A 243 10.15 2.52 -12.86
N ASP A 244 10.48 1.70 -13.84
CA ASP A 244 10.06 1.89 -15.22
C ASP A 244 8.52 1.84 -15.35
N TRP A 245 7.85 0.97 -14.59
CA TRP A 245 6.40 0.92 -14.57
C TRP A 245 5.78 2.21 -14.01
N LEU A 246 6.30 2.77 -12.91
CA LEU A 246 5.83 4.03 -12.35
C LEU A 246 5.97 5.18 -13.35
N LEU A 247 7.14 5.31 -13.98
CA LEU A 247 7.41 6.34 -14.99
C LEU A 247 6.50 6.17 -16.22
N SER A 248 6.25 4.92 -16.64
CA SER A 248 5.37 4.62 -17.78
C SER A 248 3.92 5.03 -17.57
N LEU A 249 3.47 5.16 -16.31
CA LEU A 249 2.15 5.64 -15.93
C LEU A 249 2.12 7.14 -15.59
N GLY A 250 3.22 7.85 -15.85
CA GLY A 250 3.29 9.29 -15.77
C GLY A 250 3.72 9.85 -14.41
N ILE A 251 4.20 9.04 -13.47
CA ILE A 251 4.88 9.56 -12.27
C ILE A 251 6.12 10.33 -12.73
N ARG A 252 6.27 11.56 -12.25
CA ARG A 252 7.42 12.42 -12.58
C ARG A 252 8.66 11.93 -11.85
N GLU A 253 9.79 11.82 -12.56
CA GLU A 253 11.02 11.28 -11.98
C GLU A 253 11.54 12.15 -10.82
N GLU A 254 11.39 13.47 -10.90
CA GLU A 254 11.78 14.41 -9.85
C GLU A 254 10.93 14.27 -8.56
N SER A 255 9.77 13.63 -8.65
CA SER A 255 8.90 13.33 -7.50
C SER A 255 9.14 11.93 -6.92
N LEU A 256 10.10 11.19 -7.43
CA LEU A 256 10.41 9.82 -7.05
C LEU A 256 11.89 9.71 -6.66
N ARG A 257 12.17 9.05 -5.54
CA ARG A 257 13.53 8.67 -5.16
C ARG A 257 13.58 7.24 -4.64
N LEU A 258 14.72 6.60 -4.78
CA LEU A 258 15.01 5.29 -4.21
C LEU A 258 15.89 5.48 -2.98
N ARG A 259 15.53 4.82 -1.88
CA ARG A 259 16.28 4.81 -0.63
C ARG A 259 16.62 3.38 -0.26
N ASP A 260 17.89 3.03 -0.38
CA ASP A 260 18.39 1.74 0.09
C ASP A 260 18.53 1.77 1.62
N HIS A 261 18.09 0.71 2.29
CA HIS A 261 18.28 0.57 3.72
C HIS A 261 19.72 0.23 4.05
N GLU A 262 20.25 0.88 5.07
CA GLU A 262 21.57 0.55 5.62
C GLU A 262 21.54 -0.84 6.27
N PRO A 263 22.64 -1.61 6.25
CA PRO A 263 22.65 -2.98 6.79
C PRO A 263 22.13 -3.09 8.23
N GLU A 264 22.40 -2.08 9.06
CA GLU A 264 22.00 -2.02 10.46
C GLU A 264 20.49 -1.76 10.67
N LYS A 265 19.83 -1.25 9.62
CA LYS A 265 18.38 -0.92 9.63
C LYS A 265 17.53 -1.93 8.86
N LEU A 266 18.14 -2.99 8.32
CA LEU A 266 17.40 -4.05 7.65
C LEU A 266 16.51 -4.80 8.64
N ALA A 267 15.31 -5.17 8.19
CA ALA A 267 14.50 -6.12 8.94
C ALA A 267 15.24 -7.45 9.08
N PHE A 268 15.04 -8.14 10.19
CA PHE A 268 15.75 -9.38 10.55
C PHE A 268 15.63 -10.50 9.50
N TYR A 269 14.63 -10.43 8.63
CA TYR A 269 14.40 -11.38 7.54
C TYR A 269 14.96 -10.91 6.21
N SER A 270 15.47 -9.68 6.11
CA SER A 270 15.86 -9.07 4.84
C SER A 270 17.38 -8.98 4.70
N LYS A 271 17.88 -9.36 3.52
CA LYS A 271 19.27 -9.19 3.09
C LYS A 271 19.52 -7.85 2.41
N ALA A 272 18.51 -7.31 1.74
CA ALA A 272 18.52 -6.01 1.08
C ALA A 272 17.09 -5.46 1.01
N THR A 273 16.93 -4.15 1.21
CA THR A 273 15.64 -3.47 1.08
C THR A 273 15.86 -2.11 0.40
N THR A 274 14.97 -1.78 -0.54
CA THR A 274 14.89 -0.46 -1.18
C THR A 274 13.47 0.04 -1.09
N ASP A 275 13.29 1.26 -0.56
CA ASP A 275 12.02 1.97 -0.64
C ASP A 275 12.01 2.89 -1.87
N PHE A 276 10.89 2.89 -2.58
CA PHE A 276 10.53 3.97 -3.48
C PHE A 276 9.77 5.00 -2.67
N GLU A 277 10.28 6.20 -2.57
CA GLU A 277 9.61 7.30 -1.90
C GLU A 277 9.08 8.30 -2.93
N PHE A 278 7.86 8.79 -2.69
CA PHE A 278 7.23 9.83 -3.49
C PHE A 278 7.15 11.13 -2.70
N LEU A 279 7.33 12.26 -3.37
CA LEU A 279 7.22 13.59 -2.78
C LEU A 279 5.74 14.01 -2.71
N PHE A 280 5.11 13.67 -1.57
CA PHE A 280 3.76 14.12 -1.24
C PHE A 280 3.76 15.56 -0.74
N PRO A 281 2.60 16.24 -0.62
CA PRO A 281 2.52 17.58 -0.03
C PRO A 281 2.99 17.68 1.43
N PHE A 282 3.07 16.55 2.14
CA PHE A 282 3.61 16.48 3.52
C PHE A 282 5.09 16.05 3.57
N GLY A 283 5.76 15.95 2.45
CA GLY A 283 7.15 15.51 2.33
C GLY A 283 7.31 14.14 1.71
N TRP A 284 8.53 13.61 1.75
CA TRP A 284 8.84 12.28 1.22
C TRP A 284 8.14 11.19 2.04
N GLY A 285 7.49 10.29 1.35
CA GLY A 285 6.80 9.15 1.96
C GLY A 285 6.99 7.88 1.15
N GLU A 286 7.14 6.77 1.84
CA GLU A 286 7.26 5.45 1.25
C GLU A 286 6.03 5.12 0.39
N LEU A 287 6.26 4.81 -0.87
CA LEU A 287 5.25 4.42 -1.84
C LEU A 287 5.26 2.91 -2.11
N TRP A 288 6.46 2.33 -2.18
CA TRP A 288 6.68 0.93 -2.57
C TRP A 288 7.94 0.41 -1.89
N GLY A 289 7.90 -0.78 -1.31
CA GLY A 289 9.06 -1.49 -0.79
C GLY A 289 9.45 -2.65 -1.69
N ILE A 290 10.75 -2.88 -1.87
CA ILE A 290 11.29 -4.10 -2.44
C ILE A 290 12.27 -4.69 -1.45
N ALA A 291 12.02 -5.94 -1.02
CA ALA A 291 12.86 -6.64 -0.06
C ALA A 291 13.38 -7.98 -0.62
N ASP A 292 14.63 -8.27 -0.38
CA ASP A 292 15.17 -9.62 -0.47
C ASP A 292 14.96 -10.31 0.87
N ARG A 293 13.93 -11.14 0.97
CA ARG A 293 13.48 -11.83 2.19
C ARG A 293 14.23 -13.14 2.42
N THR A 294 15.18 -13.49 1.56
CA THR A 294 15.89 -14.77 1.58
C THR A 294 14.93 -15.98 1.60
N ASP A 295 15.23 -17.04 2.30
CA ASP A 295 14.37 -18.21 2.53
C ASP A 295 13.54 -18.11 3.82
N TYR A 296 13.56 -16.96 4.49
CA TYR A 296 13.06 -16.80 5.85
C TYR A 296 11.62 -17.32 6.00
N ASP A 297 10.66 -16.79 5.26
CA ASP A 297 9.25 -17.12 5.45
C ASP A 297 8.93 -18.58 5.16
N LEU A 298 9.46 -19.12 4.06
CA LEU A 298 9.28 -20.55 3.72
C LEU A 298 9.89 -21.46 4.79
N THR A 299 11.06 -21.10 5.31
CA THR A 299 11.73 -21.82 6.40
C THR A 299 10.90 -21.77 7.69
N GLN A 300 10.35 -20.59 8.06
CA GLN A 300 9.49 -20.47 9.24
C GLN A 300 8.23 -21.34 9.12
N HIS A 301 7.57 -21.30 7.98
CA HIS A 301 6.39 -22.14 7.75
C HIS A 301 6.72 -23.63 7.71
N GLN A 302 7.85 -24.03 7.14
CA GLN A 302 8.32 -25.41 7.17
C GLN A 302 8.56 -25.89 8.61
N ASN A 303 9.31 -25.13 9.38
CA ASN A 303 9.68 -25.48 10.75
C ASN A 303 8.46 -25.56 11.67
N HIS A 304 7.54 -24.62 11.54
CA HIS A 304 6.36 -24.55 12.38
C HIS A 304 5.30 -25.61 12.02
N SER A 305 5.06 -25.83 10.72
CA SER A 305 4.03 -26.77 10.24
C SER A 305 4.52 -28.22 10.12
N GLY A 306 5.82 -28.45 10.06
CA GLY A 306 6.41 -29.74 9.73
C GLY A 306 6.18 -30.19 8.28
N LYS A 307 5.71 -29.28 7.39
CA LYS A 307 5.49 -29.56 5.97
C LYS A 307 6.63 -28.99 5.15
N THR A 308 7.15 -29.79 4.18
CA THR A 308 8.24 -29.30 3.33
C THR A 308 7.83 -28.10 2.48
N MET A 309 8.68 -27.08 2.46
CA MET A 309 8.60 -25.92 1.59
C MET A 309 9.76 -25.91 0.56
N GLU A 310 10.50 -27.02 0.48
CA GLU A 310 11.57 -27.18 -0.50
C GLU A 310 11.01 -27.23 -1.94
N TYR A 311 11.76 -26.65 -2.84
CA TYR A 311 11.59 -26.82 -4.28
C TYR A 311 12.55 -27.89 -4.78
N LEU A 312 12.05 -28.83 -5.60
CA LEU A 312 12.87 -29.78 -6.34
C LEU A 312 13.09 -29.25 -7.75
N ASP A 313 14.32 -28.87 -8.08
CA ASP A 313 14.66 -28.46 -9.44
C ASP A 313 14.58 -29.65 -10.40
N PRO A 314 13.70 -29.62 -11.40
CA PRO A 314 13.52 -30.76 -12.31
C PRO A 314 14.68 -30.92 -13.31
N VAL A 315 15.60 -29.95 -13.39
CA VAL A 315 16.75 -30.00 -14.31
C VAL A 315 17.99 -30.55 -13.60
N THR A 316 18.28 -30.02 -12.40
CA THR A 316 19.48 -30.40 -11.63
C THR A 316 19.21 -31.50 -10.61
N ASN A 317 17.94 -31.76 -10.31
CA ASN A 317 17.48 -32.68 -9.26
C ASN A 317 17.95 -32.27 -7.84
N GLU A 318 18.31 -30.99 -7.67
CA GLU A 318 18.67 -30.40 -6.37
C GLU A 318 17.40 -30.01 -5.61
N LYS A 319 17.45 -30.12 -4.29
CA LYS A 319 16.41 -29.63 -3.39
C LYS A 319 16.96 -28.44 -2.59
N TYR A 320 16.16 -27.37 -2.56
CA TYR A 320 16.48 -26.19 -1.75
C TYR A 320 15.20 -25.43 -1.38
N ILE A 321 15.26 -24.63 -0.32
CA ILE A 321 14.23 -23.64 -0.03
C ILE A 321 14.56 -22.40 -0.86
N PRO A 322 13.62 -21.93 -1.72
CA PRO A 322 13.87 -20.75 -2.56
C PRO A 322 14.06 -19.48 -1.75
N TYR A 323 14.85 -18.56 -2.29
CA TYR A 323 14.87 -17.16 -1.83
C TYR A 323 13.73 -16.39 -2.46
N CYS A 324 13.26 -15.36 -1.78
CA CYS A 324 12.11 -14.57 -2.18
C CYS A 324 12.48 -13.09 -2.31
N ILE A 325 12.14 -12.50 -3.44
CA ILE A 325 12.15 -11.04 -3.65
C ILE A 325 10.71 -10.56 -3.65
N GLU A 326 10.42 -9.59 -2.77
CA GLU A 326 9.10 -9.06 -2.52
C GLU A 326 8.96 -7.60 -2.99
N PRO A 327 8.44 -7.31 -4.17
CA PRO A 327 7.87 -5.99 -4.48
C PRO A 327 6.47 -5.87 -3.87
N SER A 328 6.32 -4.99 -2.85
CA SER A 328 5.07 -4.79 -2.12
C SER A 328 4.67 -3.33 -2.07
N LEU A 329 3.43 -3.03 -2.45
CA LEU A 329 2.89 -1.67 -2.44
C LEU A 329 1.44 -1.60 -1.95
N GLY A 330 1.11 -0.45 -1.33
CA GLY A 330 -0.26 -0.11 -0.96
C GLY A 330 -1.00 0.56 -2.12
N VAL A 331 -2.16 0.02 -2.52
CA VAL A 331 -3.00 0.62 -3.57
C VAL A 331 -3.44 2.03 -3.18
N ASP A 332 -3.73 2.25 -1.91
CA ASP A 332 -4.23 3.52 -1.38
C ASP A 332 -3.15 4.61 -1.44
N ARG A 333 -1.90 4.28 -1.08
CA ARG A 333 -0.75 5.19 -1.27
C ARG A 333 -0.46 5.48 -2.73
N MET A 334 -0.55 4.46 -3.58
CA MET A 334 -0.37 4.61 -5.03
C MET A 334 -1.43 5.54 -5.62
N LEU A 335 -2.69 5.37 -5.22
CA LEU A 335 -3.78 6.24 -5.65
C LEU A 335 -3.52 7.68 -5.21
N LEU A 336 -3.08 7.90 -3.96
CA LEU A 336 -2.71 9.22 -3.47
C LEU A 336 -1.58 9.85 -4.30
N ALA A 337 -0.54 9.07 -4.62
CA ALA A 337 0.57 9.54 -5.44
C ALA A 337 0.12 9.95 -6.85
N PHE A 338 -0.75 9.16 -7.50
CA PHE A 338 -1.31 9.53 -8.80
C PHE A 338 -2.22 10.75 -8.73
N LEU A 339 -3.00 10.92 -7.66
CA LEU A 339 -3.79 12.15 -7.46
C LEU A 339 -2.89 13.37 -7.30
N CYS A 340 -1.84 13.29 -6.48
CA CYS A 340 -0.86 14.38 -6.31
C CYS A 340 -0.14 14.71 -7.61
N ASN A 341 0.29 13.68 -8.34
CA ASN A 341 1.06 13.84 -9.57
C ASN A 341 0.23 14.42 -10.71
N ALA A 342 -1.07 14.10 -10.76
CA ALA A 342 -1.99 14.53 -11.81
C ALA A 342 -2.56 15.94 -11.58
N TYR A 343 -2.51 16.47 -10.36
CA TYR A 343 -3.12 17.75 -10.01
C TYR A 343 -2.38 18.95 -10.62
N GLU A 344 -3.10 19.84 -11.25
CA GLU A 344 -2.59 21.12 -11.75
C GLU A 344 -3.64 22.24 -11.60
N GLU A 345 -3.18 23.42 -11.19
CA GLU A 345 -3.98 24.66 -11.22
C GLU A 345 -3.64 25.46 -12.49
N GLU A 346 -4.60 25.57 -13.39
CA GLU A 346 -4.49 26.35 -14.62
C GLU A 346 -5.16 27.71 -14.47
N THR A 347 -4.44 28.78 -14.82
CA THR A 347 -5.01 30.13 -14.87
C THR A 347 -5.56 30.40 -16.29
N LEU A 348 -6.86 30.68 -16.36
CA LEU A 348 -7.54 31.00 -17.62
C LEU A 348 -7.31 32.46 -18.05
N GLU A 349 -7.64 32.75 -19.35
CA GLU A 349 -7.64 34.10 -19.90
C GLU A 349 -8.60 35.00 -19.18
N GLY A 350 -8.58 35.54 -18.19
CA GLY A 350 -9.51 36.29 -17.35
C GLY A 350 -9.15 36.28 -15.88
N GLY A 351 -8.14 35.47 -15.53
CA GLY A 351 -7.62 35.37 -14.17
C GLY A 351 -8.33 34.32 -13.29
N ASP A 352 -9.35 33.67 -13.79
CA ASP A 352 -9.99 32.54 -13.11
C ASP A 352 -9.05 31.33 -13.06
N VAL A 353 -9.08 30.58 -11.96
CA VAL A 353 -8.29 29.37 -11.78
C VAL A 353 -9.19 28.14 -11.86
N ARG A 354 -8.78 27.15 -12.64
CA ARG A 354 -9.40 25.83 -12.65
C ARG A 354 -8.44 24.74 -12.24
N ASN A 355 -8.98 23.71 -11.58
CA ASN A 355 -8.21 22.51 -11.21
C ASN A 355 -8.36 21.46 -12.31
N VAL A 356 -7.25 20.97 -12.82
CA VAL A 356 -7.20 19.93 -13.86
C VAL A 356 -6.47 18.72 -13.30
N MET A 357 -6.95 17.52 -13.69
CA MET A 357 -6.32 16.25 -13.31
C MET A 357 -5.73 15.58 -14.56
N HIS A 358 -4.43 15.68 -14.72
CA HIS A 358 -3.69 15.11 -15.86
C HIS A 358 -3.34 13.64 -15.61
N PHE A 359 -4.35 12.78 -15.57
CA PHE A 359 -4.11 11.35 -15.45
C PHE A 359 -3.57 10.74 -16.74
N HIS A 360 -2.67 9.78 -16.59
CA HIS A 360 -2.33 8.89 -17.70
C HIS A 360 -3.62 8.20 -18.22
N PRO A 361 -3.83 8.05 -19.55
CA PRO A 361 -5.07 7.49 -20.10
C PRO A 361 -5.46 6.11 -19.56
N ALA A 362 -4.48 5.26 -19.24
CA ALA A 362 -4.72 3.97 -18.61
C ALA A 362 -5.38 4.10 -17.22
N LEU A 363 -5.12 5.19 -16.49
CA LEU A 363 -5.57 5.40 -15.10
C LEU A 363 -6.84 6.25 -15.01
N ALA A 364 -7.09 7.14 -15.99
CA ALA A 364 -8.25 8.05 -15.98
C ALA A 364 -9.54 7.30 -15.66
N PRO A 365 -10.38 7.78 -14.71
CA PRO A 365 -11.65 7.16 -14.35
C PRO A 365 -12.58 6.99 -15.55
N TYR A 366 -12.78 8.04 -16.31
CA TYR A 366 -13.45 8.01 -17.61
C TYR A 366 -12.44 8.07 -18.75
N LYS A 367 -12.64 7.27 -19.79
CA LYS A 367 -11.77 7.25 -20.98
C LYS A 367 -12.24 8.20 -22.07
N ALA A 368 -13.52 8.50 -22.08
CA ALA A 368 -14.14 9.42 -23.03
C ALA A 368 -15.38 10.08 -22.39
N ALA A 369 -15.81 11.19 -22.97
CA ALA A 369 -17.09 11.79 -22.71
C ALA A 369 -17.83 12.02 -24.02
N VAL A 370 -19.12 11.73 -24.05
CA VAL A 370 -20.01 12.00 -25.19
C VAL A 370 -20.90 13.17 -24.84
N LEU A 371 -20.66 14.32 -25.48
CA LEU A 371 -21.29 15.60 -25.15
C LEU A 371 -21.97 16.15 -26.41
N PRO A 372 -23.28 15.94 -26.62
CA PRO A 372 -23.99 16.46 -27.80
C PRO A 372 -24.07 17.97 -27.76
N LEU A 373 -23.54 18.67 -28.78
CA LEU A 373 -23.56 20.12 -28.89
C LEU A 373 -25.00 20.69 -28.86
N GLN A 374 -25.94 19.97 -29.45
CA GLN A 374 -27.36 20.31 -29.47
C GLN A 374 -28.18 19.03 -29.19
N LYS A 375 -28.74 18.94 -27.99
CA LYS A 375 -29.54 17.80 -27.54
C LYS A 375 -30.60 17.38 -28.56
N ASN A 376 -31.42 18.35 -29.02
CA ASN A 376 -32.56 18.09 -29.91
C ASN A 376 -32.18 17.53 -31.29
N LYS A 377 -30.95 17.83 -31.75
CA LYS A 377 -30.49 17.41 -33.09
C LYS A 377 -29.54 16.20 -33.03
N LEU A 378 -28.71 16.13 -31.98
CA LEU A 378 -27.58 15.18 -31.91
C LEU A 378 -27.74 14.15 -30.78
N GLY A 379 -28.75 14.34 -29.89
CA GLY A 379 -28.91 13.46 -28.73
C GLY A 379 -29.11 11.98 -29.08
N GLY A 380 -29.86 11.68 -30.16
CA GLY A 380 -30.02 10.29 -30.62
C GLY A 380 -28.70 9.65 -31.04
N LEU A 381 -27.93 10.30 -31.91
CA LEU A 381 -26.64 9.85 -32.36
C LEU A 381 -25.63 9.75 -31.19
N ALA A 382 -25.61 10.75 -30.30
CA ALA A 382 -24.75 10.75 -29.12
C ALA A 382 -25.07 9.56 -28.18
N SER A 383 -26.35 9.25 -27.99
CA SER A 383 -26.78 8.10 -27.20
C SER A 383 -26.34 6.77 -27.83
N GLU A 384 -26.42 6.63 -29.16
CA GLU A 384 -25.94 5.47 -29.89
C GLU A 384 -24.42 5.30 -29.74
N ILE A 385 -23.63 6.38 -29.89
CA ILE A 385 -22.19 6.38 -29.70
C ILE A 385 -21.85 5.98 -28.27
N HIS A 386 -22.52 6.59 -27.28
CA HIS A 386 -22.30 6.24 -25.87
C HIS A 386 -22.59 4.76 -25.62
N ALA A 387 -23.75 4.25 -26.08
CA ALA A 387 -24.14 2.85 -25.91
C ALA A 387 -23.14 1.86 -26.54
N GLU A 388 -22.41 2.25 -27.59
CA GLU A 388 -21.36 1.43 -28.17
C GLU A 388 -20.08 1.50 -27.33
N LEU A 389 -19.62 2.67 -26.93
CA LEU A 389 -18.35 2.86 -26.23
C LEU A 389 -18.34 2.27 -24.82
N VAL A 390 -19.45 2.34 -24.07
CA VAL A 390 -19.55 1.77 -22.70
C VAL A 390 -19.36 0.27 -22.63
N LYS A 391 -19.43 -0.45 -23.74
CA LYS A 391 -19.11 -1.88 -23.80
C LYS A 391 -17.63 -2.17 -23.60
N TYR A 392 -16.76 -1.19 -23.79
CA TYR A 392 -15.31 -1.36 -23.78
C TYR A 392 -14.64 -0.67 -22.58
N PHE A 393 -15.18 0.49 -22.15
CA PHE A 393 -14.59 1.29 -21.05
C PHE A 393 -15.61 2.29 -20.47
N PRO A 394 -15.37 2.84 -19.26
CA PRO A 394 -16.21 3.89 -18.69
C PRO A 394 -16.24 5.14 -19.56
N VAL A 395 -17.46 5.61 -19.88
CA VAL A 395 -17.72 6.80 -20.70
C VAL A 395 -18.73 7.69 -19.99
N GLU A 396 -18.41 8.97 -19.84
CA GLU A 396 -19.36 9.97 -19.35
C GLU A 396 -20.31 10.39 -20.45
N TYR A 397 -21.58 10.66 -20.10
CA TYR A 397 -22.57 11.22 -20.99
C TYR A 397 -23.27 12.42 -20.34
N ASP A 398 -23.15 13.58 -20.94
CA ASP A 398 -23.89 14.78 -20.49
C ASP A 398 -24.49 15.54 -21.68
N GLU A 399 -25.82 15.71 -21.64
CA GLU A 399 -26.60 16.46 -22.63
C GLU A 399 -27.24 17.71 -22.03
N THR A 400 -26.95 18.02 -20.74
CA THR A 400 -27.64 19.06 -19.98
C THR A 400 -26.92 20.39 -19.95
N GLY A 401 -25.61 20.39 -20.16
CA GLY A 401 -24.73 21.55 -20.10
C GLY A 401 -24.48 22.21 -21.46
N SER A 402 -23.86 23.38 -21.45
CA SER A 402 -23.19 23.95 -22.61
C SER A 402 -21.75 23.46 -22.68
N ILE A 403 -21.24 23.15 -23.88
CA ILE A 403 -19.80 22.87 -24.08
C ILE A 403 -19.02 24.12 -23.69
N GLY A 404 -18.31 24.06 -22.60
CA GLY A 404 -17.57 25.18 -22.02
C GLY A 404 -17.94 25.55 -20.60
N LYS A 405 -18.90 24.86 -20.02
CA LYS A 405 -19.09 24.78 -18.58
C LYS A 405 -18.54 23.44 -18.10
#